data_05863ec1d7b28ef2a45e30bd688149f5
#
_entry.id   05863ec1d7b28ef2a45e30bd688149f5
#
_cell.length_a   1.000
_cell.length_b   1.000
_cell.length_c   1.000
_cell.angle_alpha   90.00
_cell.angle_beta   90.00
_cell.angle_gamma   90.00
#
_symmetry.space_group_name_H-M   'P 1'
#
loop_
_entity.id
_entity.type
_entity.pdbx_description
1 polymer ?
#
loop_
_entity_poly.entity_id
_entity_poly.type
_entity_poly.pdbx_seq_one_letter_code
_entity_poly.pdbx_strand_id
1 'polypeptide(L)'
;MIPKSVRYATVLVILHTILVIPHTASHLGEGVLLSPLGTAFVILVIGLAPWLAVGFLYRRKPRLGAQVWSGAMIGAWVFGLFSHFLLPGPDNIASFPAGGWQFLFQLTVILLAVTQTAGIGVGAWLFMEMKQPSNAFETSYKSEV
;
A
#
# COMPACT_ATOMS: atom_id res chain seq x y z
N MET A 1 23.39 -5.50 5.17
CA MET A 1 22.50 -5.88 4.03
C MET A 1 21.10 -5.32 4.27
N ILE A 2 20.35 -4.99 3.19
CA ILE A 2 18.94 -4.56 3.30
C ILE A 2 18.06 -5.80 3.47
N PRO A 3 17.19 -5.86 4.48
CA PRO A 3 16.27 -6.99 4.70
C PRO A 3 15.40 -7.27 3.46
N LYS A 4 15.01 -8.53 3.27
CA LYS A 4 14.15 -8.91 2.13
C LYS A 4 12.79 -8.23 2.20
N SER A 5 12.19 -8.14 3.39
CA SER A 5 10.92 -7.44 3.62
C SER A 5 10.95 -5.97 3.16
N VAL A 6 12.06 -5.25 3.42
CA VAL A 6 12.24 -3.87 2.97
C VAL A 6 12.32 -3.78 1.45
N ARG A 7 12.99 -4.74 0.79
CA ARG A 7 13.01 -4.79 -0.68
C ARG A 7 11.63 -5.03 -1.26
N TYR A 8 10.85 -5.95 -0.69
CA TYR A 8 9.48 -6.21 -1.13
C TYR A 8 8.56 -5.01 -0.90
N ALA A 9 8.69 -4.32 0.24
CA ALA A 9 7.98 -3.08 0.49
C ALA A 9 8.32 -2.02 -0.58
N THR A 10 9.59 -1.90 -0.95
CA THR A 10 10.02 -0.96 -2.00
C THR A 10 9.43 -1.31 -3.36
N VAL A 11 9.46 -2.57 -3.76
CA VAL A 11 8.86 -3.01 -5.04
C VAL A 11 7.35 -2.76 -5.04
N LEU A 12 6.68 -3.09 -3.94
CA LEU A 12 5.23 -2.90 -3.84
C LEU A 12 4.82 -1.42 -3.85
N VAL A 13 5.57 -0.51 -3.22
CA VAL A 13 5.22 0.92 -3.28
C VAL A 13 5.39 1.48 -4.69
N ILE A 14 6.41 1.05 -5.43
CA ILE A 14 6.59 1.42 -6.82
C ILE A 14 5.42 0.92 -7.66
N LEU A 15 5.10 -0.37 -7.56
CA LEU A 15 3.99 -0.97 -8.29
C LEU A 15 2.65 -0.32 -7.94
N HIS A 16 2.40 -0.09 -6.65
CA HIS A 16 1.23 0.62 -6.17
C HIS A 16 1.11 2.02 -6.79
N THR A 17 2.20 2.78 -6.82
CA THR A 17 2.22 4.12 -7.43
C THR A 17 1.94 4.05 -8.94
N ILE A 18 2.52 3.08 -9.66
CA ILE A 18 2.26 2.86 -11.09
C ILE A 18 0.77 2.58 -11.35
N LEU A 19 0.10 1.89 -10.42
CA LEU A 19 -1.33 1.58 -10.56
C LEU A 19 -2.24 2.74 -10.13
N VAL A 20 -1.87 3.50 -9.11
CA VAL A 20 -2.64 4.66 -8.63
C VAL A 20 -2.74 5.77 -9.68
N ILE A 21 -1.68 5.99 -10.47
CA ILE A 21 -1.67 7.05 -11.48
C ILE A 21 -2.78 6.83 -12.53
N PRO A 22 -2.83 5.70 -13.28
CA PRO A 22 -3.89 5.48 -14.27
C PRO A 22 -5.26 5.31 -13.61
N HIS A 23 -5.34 4.81 -12.39
CA HIS A 23 -6.59 4.75 -11.64
C HIS A 23 -7.14 6.15 -11.37
N THR A 24 -6.31 7.06 -10.89
CA THR A 24 -6.70 8.47 -10.69
C THR A 24 -7.07 9.15 -12.02
N ALA A 25 -6.33 8.86 -13.10
CA ALA A 25 -6.65 9.39 -14.41
C ALA A 25 -8.03 8.94 -14.91
N SER A 26 -8.44 7.70 -14.64
CA SER A 26 -9.76 7.20 -15.02
C SER A 26 -10.90 7.92 -14.27
N HIS A 27 -10.71 8.25 -12.98
CA HIS A 27 -11.66 9.07 -12.22
C HIS A 27 -11.81 10.46 -12.80
N LEU A 28 -10.69 11.11 -13.11
CA LEU A 28 -10.69 12.46 -13.69
C LEU A 28 -11.31 12.47 -15.10
N GLY A 29 -11.01 11.43 -15.89
CA GLY A 29 -11.51 11.30 -17.26
C GLY A 29 -13.03 11.13 -17.36
N GLU A 30 -13.64 10.43 -16.39
CA GLU A 30 -15.11 10.24 -16.31
C GLU A 30 -15.79 11.27 -15.39
N GLY A 31 -15.05 12.22 -14.81
CA GLY A 31 -15.62 13.24 -13.92
C GLY A 31 -16.10 12.69 -12.58
N VAL A 32 -15.67 11.50 -12.17
CA VAL A 32 -16.00 10.88 -10.88
C VAL A 32 -15.03 11.43 -9.84
N LEU A 33 -15.45 12.48 -9.12
CA LEU A 33 -14.59 13.17 -8.18
C LEU A 33 -14.91 12.76 -6.74
N LEU A 34 -13.87 12.61 -5.94
CA LEU A 34 -13.98 12.38 -4.50
C LEU A 34 -14.34 13.69 -3.75
N SER A 35 -14.94 13.53 -2.58
CA SER A 35 -15.06 14.65 -1.64
C SER A 35 -13.68 15.20 -1.26
N PRO A 36 -13.58 16.45 -0.77
CA PRO A 36 -12.30 17.01 -0.32
C PRO A 36 -11.59 16.13 0.73
N LEU A 37 -12.34 15.53 1.66
CA LEU A 37 -11.81 14.61 2.66
C LEU A 37 -11.30 13.31 2.02
N GLY A 38 -12.05 12.73 1.09
CA GLY A 38 -11.63 11.54 0.32
C GLY A 38 -10.36 11.83 -0.48
N THR A 39 -10.28 13.00 -1.13
CA THR A 39 -9.09 13.43 -1.87
C THR A 39 -7.89 13.56 -0.95
N ALA A 40 -8.05 14.20 0.23
CA ALA A 40 -6.97 14.30 1.22
C ALA A 40 -6.51 12.93 1.70
N PHE A 41 -7.44 12.00 1.95
CA PHE A 41 -7.12 10.63 2.34
C PHE A 41 -6.30 9.91 1.25
N VAL A 42 -6.72 10.01 -0.01
CA VAL A 42 -6.00 9.40 -1.14
C VAL A 42 -4.58 9.96 -1.25
N ILE A 43 -4.42 11.28 -1.16
CA ILE A 43 -3.08 11.90 -1.25
C ILE A 43 -2.20 11.50 -0.07
N LEU A 44 -2.69 11.61 1.16
CA LEU A 44 -1.87 11.45 2.35
C LEU A 44 -1.65 9.98 2.72
N VAL A 45 -2.71 9.16 2.69
CA VAL A 45 -2.67 7.77 3.17
C VAL A 45 -2.31 6.81 2.05
N ILE A 46 -2.91 6.95 0.87
CA ILE A 46 -2.70 6.03 -0.25
C ILE A 46 -1.45 6.42 -1.04
N GLY A 47 -1.23 7.73 -1.28
CA GLY A 47 -0.10 8.22 -2.06
C GLY A 47 1.18 8.38 -1.27
N LEU A 48 1.17 9.19 -0.21
CA LEU A 48 2.39 9.64 0.48
C LEU A 48 2.87 8.67 1.57
N ALA A 49 1.96 8.15 2.40
CA ALA A 49 2.35 7.36 3.58
C ALA A 49 3.17 6.09 3.24
N PRO A 50 2.91 5.31 2.17
CA PRO A 50 3.74 4.16 1.82
C PRO A 50 5.19 4.54 1.50
N TRP A 51 5.42 5.68 0.84
CA TRP A 51 6.77 6.19 0.57
C TRP A 51 7.50 6.64 1.83
N LEU A 52 6.78 7.32 2.75
CA LEU A 52 7.33 7.67 4.06
C LEU A 52 7.70 6.42 4.86
N ALA A 53 6.86 5.38 4.81
CA ALA A 53 7.13 4.11 5.46
C ALA A 53 8.44 3.48 4.96
N VAL A 54 8.62 3.38 3.64
CA VAL A 54 9.85 2.89 3.02
C VAL A 54 11.05 3.77 3.44
N GLY A 55 10.90 5.09 3.43
CA GLY A 55 11.91 6.02 3.90
C GLY A 55 12.34 5.77 5.35
N PHE A 56 11.39 5.49 6.27
CA PHE A 56 11.70 5.14 7.66
C PHE A 56 12.42 3.79 7.77
N LEU A 57 12.03 2.78 6.98
CA LEU A 57 12.70 1.48 6.95
C LEU A 57 14.18 1.62 6.54
N TYR A 58 14.47 2.40 5.50
CA TYR A 58 15.85 2.68 5.08
C TYR A 58 16.64 3.51 6.10
N ARG A 59 15.98 4.39 6.85
CA ARG A 59 16.60 5.19 7.93
C ARG A 59 16.75 4.45 9.26
N ARG A 60 16.66 3.12 9.23
CA ARG A 60 16.78 2.26 10.42
C ARG A 60 15.78 2.59 11.53
N LYS A 61 14.57 2.98 11.15
CA LYS A 61 13.42 3.17 12.05
C LYS A 61 12.35 2.09 11.78
N PRO A 62 12.68 0.78 11.96
CA PRO A 62 11.86 -0.32 11.44
C PRO A 62 10.46 -0.35 12.06
N ARG A 63 10.33 -0.05 13.37
CA ARG A 63 9.02 -0.02 14.03
C ARG A 63 8.09 1.03 13.42
N LEU A 64 8.58 2.27 13.29
CA LEU A 64 7.80 3.34 12.69
C LEU A 64 7.48 3.05 11.21
N GLY A 65 8.46 2.57 10.46
CA GLY A 65 8.26 2.16 9.06
C GLY A 65 7.19 1.08 8.92
N ALA A 66 7.24 0.01 9.74
CA ALA A 66 6.24 -1.05 9.72
C ALA A 66 4.83 -0.58 10.13
N GLN A 67 4.73 0.31 11.13
CA GLN A 67 3.45 0.88 11.57
C GLN A 67 2.82 1.74 10.47
N VAL A 68 3.59 2.68 9.89
CA VAL A 68 3.12 3.56 8.81
C VAL A 68 2.76 2.74 7.57
N TRP A 69 3.58 1.74 7.19
CA TRP A 69 3.32 0.84 6.08
C TRP A 69 1.99 0.09 6.26
N SER A 70 1.83 -0.58 7.41
CA SER A 70 0.63 -1.38 7.68
C SER A 70 -0.62 -0.51 7.75
N GLY A 71 -0.55 0.64 8.40
CA GLY A 71 -1.65 1.60 8.47
C GLY A 71 -2.05 2.10 7.08
N ALA A 72 -1.08 2.44 6.22
CA ALA A 72 -1.33 2.88 4.86
C ALA A 72 -1.97 1.79 4.00
N MET A 73 -1.42 0.55 4.02
CA MET A 73 -1.93 -0.56 3.20
C MET A 73 -3.32 -1.02 3.65
N ILE A 74 -3.55 -1.13 4.96
CA ILE A 74 -4.88 -1.47 5.50
C ILE A 74 -5.87 -0.34 5.20
N GLY A 75 -5.49 0.91 5.44
CA GLY A 75 -6.35 2.06 5.16
C GLY A 75 -6.73 2.17 3.69
N ALA A 76 -5.77 1.99 2.78
CA ALA A 76 -6.01 1.99 1.34
C ALA A 76 -6.93 0.83 0.92
N TRP A 77 -6.70 -0.38 1.46
CA TRP A 77 -7.52 -1.56 1.18
C TRP A 77 -8.95 -1.39 1.65
N VAL A 78 -9.15 -0.91 2.89
CA VAL A 78 -10.50 -0.64 3.45
C VAL A 78 -11.20 0.44 2.64
N PHE A 79 -10.53 1.55 2.36
CA PHE A 79 -11.11 2.64 1.54
C PHE A 79 -11.54 2.11 0.17
N GLY A 80 -10.65 1.39 -0.53
CA GLY A 80 -10.93 0.82 -1.85
C GLY A 80 -12.07 -0.21 -1.82
N LEU A 81 -12.10 -1.09 -0.79
CA LEU A 81 -13.18 -2.07 -0.62
C LEU A 81 -14.54 -1.37 -0.48
N PHE A 82 -14.63 -0.39 0.40
CA PHE A 82 -15.89 0.34 0.61
C PHE A 82 -16.29 1.14 -0.62
N SER A 83 -15.40 1.96 -1.18
CA SER A 83 -15.73 2.88 -2.29
C SER A 83 -16.03 2.12 -3.58
N HIS A 84 -15.25 1.09 -3.91
CA HIS A 84 -15.33 0.47 -5.23
C HIS A 84 -16.18 -0.82 -5.28
N PHE A 85 -16.43 -1.47 -4.14
CA PHE A 85 -17.14 -2.77 -4.13
C PHE A 85 -18.42 -2.78 -3.28
N LEU A 86 -18.46 -2.03 -2.17
CA LEU A 86 -19.58 -2.13 -1.21
C LEU A 86 -20.56 -0.98 -1.30
N LEU A 87 -20.11 0.25 -1.42
CA LEU A 87 -20.98 1.41 -1.46
C LEU A 87 -21.55 1.62 -2.87
N PRO A 88 -22.86 1.83 -3.00
CA PRO A 88 -23.47 2.20 -4.29
C PRO A 88 -23.03 3.63 -4.66
N GLY A 89 -22.73 3.85 -5.93
CA GLY A 89 -22.35 5.17 -6.42
C GLY A 89 -21.51 5.10 -7.70
N PRO A 90 -21.16 6.24 -8.28
CA PRO A 90 -20.41 6.30 -9.52
C PRO A 90 -18.97 5.77 -9.38
N ASP A 91 -18.48 5.62 -8.17
CA ASP A 91 -17.15 5.08 -7.84
C ASP A 91 -17.15 3.55 -7.70
N ASN A 92 -18.32 2.90 -7.76
CA ASN A 92 -18.44 1.46 -7.64
C ASN A 92 -18.11 0.77 -8.98
N ILE A 93 -17.36 -0.34 -8.91
CA ILE A 93 -16.88 -1.09 -10.09
C ILE A 93 -18.02 -1.55 -11.03
N ALA A 94 -19.22 -1.81 -10.47
CA ALA A 94 -20.39 -2.24 -11.24
C ALA A 94 -21.16 -1.08 -11.87
N SER A 95 -21.05 0.13 -11.33
CA SER A 95 -21.80 1.32 -11.76
C SER A 95 -20.92 2.48 -12.22
N PHE A 96 -19.62 2.26 -12.35
CA PHE A 96 -18.71 3.25 -12.94
C PHE A 96 -19.18 3.61 -14.36
N PRO A 97 -19.18 4.91 -14.74
CA PRO A 97 -19.71 5.35 -16.02
C PRO A 97 -19.15 4.57 -17.21
N ALA A 98 -20.04 4.19 -18.13
CA ALA A 98 -19.64 3.52 -19.36
C ALA A 98 -18.98 4.53 -20.30
N GLY A 99 -17.68 4.43 -20.48
CA GLY A 99 -16.89 5.36 -21.29
C GLY A 99 -15.50 4.80 -21.59
N GLY A 100 -14.66 5.63 -22.20
CA GLY A 100 -13.31 5.23 -22.59
C GLY A 100 -12.40 4.83 -21.43
N TRP A 101 -12.73 5.24 -20.20
CA TRP A 101 -11.94 5.00 -19.00
C TRP A 101 -12.44 3.81 -18.16
N GLN A 102 -13.63 3.26 -18.45
CA GLN A 102 -14.25 2.22 -17.63
C GLN A 102 -13.36 0.98 -17.49
N PHE A 103 -12.81 0.48 -18.57
CA PHE A 103 -11.95 -0.70 -18.54
C PHE A 103 -10.69 -0.45 -17.72
N LEU A 104 -10.05 0.72 -17.87
CA LEU A 104 -8.86 1.10 -17.12
C LEU A 104 -9.15 1.20 -15.62
N PHE A 105 -10.29 1.80 -15.26
CA PHE A 105 -10.76 1.88 -13.88
C PHE A 105 -10.91 0.48 -13.28
N GLN A 106 -11.71 -0.40 -13.93
CA GLN A 106 -11.98 -1.74 -13.43
C GLN A 106 -10.71 -2.58 -13.27
N LEU A 107 -9.81 -2.53 -14.24
CA LEU A 107 -8.53 -3.23 -14.20
C LEU A 107 -7.67 -2.73 -13.02
N THR A 108 -7.54 -1.42 -12.90
CA THR A 108 -6.69 -0.83 -11.84
C THR A 108 -7.26 -1.01 -10.44
N VAL A 109 -8.56 -0.99 -10.25
CA VAL A 109 -9.22 -1.32 -8.96
C VAL A 109 -8.84 -2.72 -8.51
N ILE A 110 -8.95 -3.72 -9.39
CA ILE A 110 -8.61 -5.12 -9.06
C ILE A 110 -7.10 -5.24 -8.73
N LEU A 111 -6.25 -4.67 -9.57
CA LEU A 111 -4.80 -4.75 -9.37
C LEU A 111 -4.36 -4.01 -8.09
N LEU A 112 -4.99 -2.89 -7.76
CA LEU A 112 -4.75 -2.18 -6.50
C LEU A 112 -5.18 -3.02 -5.29
N ALA A 113 -6.34 -3.67 -5.33
CA ALA A 113 -6.80 -4.55 -4.27
C ALA A 113 -5.81 -5.71 -4.02
N VAL A 114 -5.29 -6.34 -5.09
CA VAL A 114 -4.26 -7.39 -5.01
C VAL A 114 -2.95 -6.85 -4.41
N THR A 115 -2.49 -5.69 -4.90
CA THR A 115 -1.23 -5.07 -4.46
C THR A 115 -1.30 -4.66 -2.98
N GLN A 116 -2.43 -4.10 -2.55
CA GLN A 116 -2.65 -3.71 -1.16
C GLN A 116 -2.74 -4.93 -0.24
N THR A 117 -3.39 -6.02 -0.68
CA THR A 117 -3.41 -7.30 0.06
C THR A 117 -2.00 -7.86 0.25
N ALA A 118 -1.19 -7.87 -0.80
CA ALA A 118 0.23 -8.24 -0.71
C ALA A 118 0.99 -7.29 0.25
N GLY A 119 0.68 -6.00 0.20
CA GLY A 119 1.25 -4.98 1.10
C GLY A 119 0.93 -5.24 2.58
N ILE A 120 -0.30 -5.68 2.89
CA ILE A 120 -0.69 -6.08 4.26
C ILE A 120 0.16 -7.29 4.70
N GLY A 121 0.36 -8.28 3.83
CA GLY A 121 1.23 -9.42 4.10
C GLY A 121 2.68 -9.02 4.39
N VAL A 122 3.24 -8.10 3.61
CA VAL A 122 4.59 -7.55 3.87
C VAL A 122 4.63 -6.78 5.18
N GLY A 123 3.58 -6.05 5.55
CA GLY A 123 3.46 -5.38 6.85
C GLY A 123 3.54 -6.38 8.01
N ALA A 124 2.79 -7.49 7.93
CA ALA A 124 2.87 -8.55 8.92
C ALA A 124 4.28 -9.17 9.00
N TRP A 125 4.92 -9.39 7.86
CA TRP A 125 6.29 -9.89 7.81
C TRP A 125 7.29 -8.93 8.48
N LEU A 126 7.22 -7.62 8.22
CA LEU A 126 8.04 -6.61 8.89
C LEU A 126 7.93 -6.70 10.42
N PHE A 127 6.71 -6.90 10.95
CA PHE A 127 6.53 -7.08 12.40
C PHE A 127 7.09 -8.40 12.93
N MET A 128 7.00 -9.50 12.16
CA MET A 128 7.57 -10.79 12.54
C MET A 128 9.10 -10.74 12.62
N GLU A 129 9.77 -10.10 11.65
CA GLU A 129 11.22 -9.92 11.66
C GLU A 129 11.70 -9.15 12.90
N MET A 130 10.92 -8.16 13.35
CA MET A 130 11.27 -7.38 14.55
C MET A 130 11.10 -8.15 15.87
N LYS A 131 10.28 -9.22 15.87
CA LYS A 131 10.06 -10.05 17.06
C LYS A 131 11.08 -11.17 17.24
N GLN A 132 11.85 -11.49 16.19
CA GLN A 132 12.90 -12.51 16.32
C GLN A 132 14.04 -11.95 17.17
N PRO A 133 14.33 -12.54 18.36
CA PRO A 133 15.50 -12.14 19.15
C PRO A 133 16.73 -12.38 18.28
N SER A 134 17.70 -11.47 18.36
CA SER A 134 18.96 -11.58 17.62
C SER A 134 19.89 -12.67 18.22
N ASN A 135 19.42 -13.91 18.28
CA ASN A 135 20.22 -15.06 18.71
C ASN A 135 21.41 -15.33 17.76
N ALA A 136 21.42 -14.68 16.59
CA ALA A 136 22.52 -14.76 15.65
C ALA A 136 23.79 -14.02 16.10
N PHE A 137 23.70 -13.05 17.02
CA PHE A 137 24.87 -12.32 17.52
C PHE A 137 25.55 -13.06 18.70
N GLU A 138 24.79 -13.77 19.54
CA GLU A 138 25.36 -14.50 20.69
C GLU A 138 26.07 -15.80 20.28
N THR A 139 25.61 -16.47 19.24
CA THR A 139 26.25 -17.72 18.74
C THR A 139 27.60 -17.47 18.07
N SER A 140 27.76 -16.32 17.40
CA SER A 140 29.05 -15.97 16.78
C SER A 140 30.14 -15.62 17.81
N TYR A 141 29.74 -15.05 18.97
CA TYR A 141 30.73 -14.69 20.01
C TYR A 141 31.15 -15.87 20.88
N LYS A 142 30.30 -16.92 21.03
CA LYS A 142 30.61 -18.12 21.81
C LYS A 142 31.42 -19.16 21.05
N SER A 143 31.59 -19.03 19.73
CA SER A 143 32.42 -19.96 18.93
C SER A 143 33.90 -19.52 18.79
N GLU A 144 34.26 -18.35 19.32
CA GLU A 144 35.63 -17.82 19.24
C GLU A 144 36.37 -17.80 20.62
N VAL A 145 35.73 -18.37 21.66
CA VAL A 145 36.36 -18.59 22.99
C VAL A 145 36.46 -20.08 23.26
#